data_622cc7e6709251d14e95763ef18e783f
#
_entry.id   622cc7e6709251d14e95763ef18e783f
#
_cell.length_a   1.000
_cell.length_b   1.000
_cell.length_c   1.000
_cell.angle_alpha   90.00
_cell.angle_beta   90.00
_cell.angle_gamma   90.00
#
_symmetry.space_group_name_H-M   'P 1'
#
loop_
_entity.id
_entity.type
_entity.pdbx_description
1 polymer ?
#
loop_
_entity_poly.entity_id
_entity_poly.type
_entity_poly.pdbx_seq_one_letter_code
_entity_poly.pdbx_strand_id
1 'polypeptide(L)'
;FGLQITPMRPLVRNRRLWRPWSAVNLWFPWEKIHNVPDARFAKDNYPAMRKSFSSDGSIPLFHYFAGFSASPENPGYPQHANEWSITPPPAGTEVSPNDREWRYVFMCAGSRSYRDYYLRSMSRCMRELKMQELYFDNCWSWFCGNEAHGCGWTDEHGKKYCTANILGSRELAKNIYREHRRQYPYGLIVRHISQIPEPPLISFCDALVDGECFMLDVGRDESYYNVFRPDFFRASFRGEQFGMPSVFIPQFERAYQLHFPEKLKDSKAGKLPGQEKHMRHFIGYILAHDTHAWPNFGVSVSKYLKIMDNAGITDDSAFYGYWQPDSPVRTAGTLSDRIMASAYAADNGALVILMNDTDQPADVLLSLDSKVFGNSPALSDAESGKTLSGTAVSVPARDFRMIRIIKK
;
A
#
# COMPACT_ATOMS: atom_id res chain seq x y z
N PHE A 1 20.31 -6.45 23.11
CA PHE A 1 19.23 -7.36 22.79
C PHE A 1 17.95 -6.87 23.42
N GLY A 2 17.02 -6.46 22.58
CA GLY A 2 15.73 -5.95 23.01
C GLY A 2 14.61 -6.86 22.51
N LEU A 3 13.64 -7.19 23.39
CA LEU A 3 12.40 -7.82 23.02
C LEU A 3 11.32 -6.75 23.00
N GLN A 4 10.72 -6.52 21.84
CA GLN A 4 9.53 -5.68 21.75
C GLN A 4 8.30 -6.55 21.53
N ILE A 5 7.36 -6.48 22.45
CA ILE A 5 6.04 -7.06 22.29
C ILE A 5 5.15 -5.97 21.70
N THR A 6 4.76 -6.13 20.46
CA THR A 6 3.77 -5.26 19.84
C THR A 6 2.42 -5.98 19.93
N PRO A 7 1.45 -5.46 20.70
CA PRO A 7 0.14 -6.08 20.74
C PRO A 7 -0.48 -6.04 19.35
N MET A 8 -0.93 -7.18 18.87
CA MET A 8 -1.74 -7.25 17.66
C MET A 8 -3.07 -6.56 17.95
N ARG A 9 -3.46 -5.67 17.09
CA ARG A 9 -4.80 -5.09 17.09
C ARG A 9 -5.68 -5.85 16.10
N PRO A 10 -7.01 -5.92 16.31
CA PRO A 10 -7.90 -6.51 15.33
C PRO A 10 -7.74 -5.83 13.96
N LEU A 11 -7.81 -6.61 12.90
CA LEU A 11 -7.80 -6.06 11.55
C LEU A 11 -9.05 -5.17 11.36
N VAL A 12 -8.81 -3.90 11.12
CA VAL A 12 -9.85 -2.94 10.74
C VAL A 12 -9.83 -2.83 9.22
N ARG A 13 -10.83 -3.43 8.57
CA ARG A 13 -10.99 -3.28 7.12
C ARG A 13 -11.36 -1.84 6.80
N ASN A 14 -10.80 -1.33 5.74
CA ASN A 14 -11.13 0.00 5.23
C ASN A 14 -11.26 -0.05 3.71
N ARG A 15 -12.46 -0.34 3.23
CA ARG A 15 -12.75 -0.47 1.80
C ARG A 15 -12.71 0.86 1.04
N ARG A 16 -12.56 1.98 1.74
CA ARG A 16 -12.22 3.26 1.11
C ARG A 16 -10.91 3.18 0.33
N LEU A 17 -9.96 2.33 0.77
CA LEU A 17 -8.70 2.07 0.09
C LEU A 17 -8.85 1.30 -1.24
N TRP A 18 -10.01 0.70 -1.48
CA TRP A 18 -10.35 0.10 -2.76
C TRP A 18 -10.78 1.16 -3.80
N ARG A 19 -11.20 2.33 -3.33
CA ARG A 19 -11.63 3.43 -4.21
C ARG A 19 -10.43 4.11 -4.83
N PRO A 20 -10.57 4.71 -6.02
CA PRO A 20 -9.52 5.52 -6.61
C PRO A 20 -9.07 6.61 -5.64
N TRP A 21 -7.79 6.74 -5.47
CA TRP A 21 -7.15 7.81 -4.70
C TRP A 21 -5.78 8.16 -5.32
N SER A 22 -5.24 9.32 -4.98
CA SER A 22 -3.94 9.76 -5.46
C SER A 22 -3.04 10.20 -4.33
N ALA A 23 -1.76 9.89 -4.43
CA ALA A 23 -0.74 10.48 -3.58
C ALA A 23 -0.10 11.66 -4.32
N VAL A 24 -0.13 12.81 -3.70
CA VAL A 24 0.36 14.07 -4.28
C VAL A 24 1.52 14.60 -3.48
N ASN A 25 2.61 14.85 -4.16
CA ASN A 25 3.71 15.59 -3.61
C ASN A 25 3.46 17.09 -3.72
N LEU A 26 3.28 17.75 -2.61
CA LEU A 26 3.02 19.19 -2.53
C LEU A 26 4.29 20.05 -2.57
N TRP A 27 5.45 19.42 -2.52
CA TRP A 27 6.74 20.08 -2.31
C TRP A 27 7.53 20.19 -3.62
N PHE A 28 6.82 20.41 -4.69
CA PHE A 28 7.44 20.69 -5.98
C PHE A 28 7.68 22.21 -6.15
N PRO A 29 8.86 22.64 -6.60
CA PRO A 29 10.01 21.82 -6.98
C PRO A 29 10.69 21.19 -5.75
N TRP A 30 11.10 19.95 -5.90
CA TRP A 30 11.77 19.13 -4.89
C TRP A 30 13.00 19.79 -4.27
N GLU A 31 13.61 20.70 -5.00
CA GLU A 31 14.83 21.41 -4.64
C GLU A 31 14.68 22.27 -3.38
N LYS A 32 13.47 22.73 -3.06
CA LYS A 32 13.32 23.78 -2.06
C LYS A 32 12.83 23.33 -0.69
N ILE A 33 11.91 22.37 -0.60
CA ILE A 33 11.29 22.00 0.69
C ILE A 33 10.96 20.51 0.76
N HIS A 34 11.80 19.67 0.22
CA HIS A 34 11.51 18.24 0.27
C HIS A 34 11.32 17.77 1.73
N ASN A 35 10.17 17.19 2.00
CA ASN A 35 9.79 16.42 3.19
C ASN A 35 9.65 17.15 4.54
N VAL A 36 10.06 18.37 4.68
CA VAL A 36 9.60 19.15 5.83
C VAL A 36 8.47 20.06 5.36
N PRO A 37 7.25 19.82 5.81
CA PRO A 37 6.11 20.59 5.34
C PRO A 37 6.22 22.07 5.69
N ASP A 38 6.04 22.94 4.72
CA ASP A 38 5.92 24.38 4.94
C ASP A 38 4.67 24.93 4.24
N ALA A 39 3.66 25.25 5.04
CA ALA A 39 2.37 25.75 4.55
C ALA A 39 2.49 27.05 3.73
N ARG A 40 3.47 27.87 4.01
CA ARG A 40 3.68 29.14 3.27
C ARG A 40 4.02 28.89 1.82
N PHE A 41 4.77 27.83 1.56
CA PHE A 41 5.24 27.48 0.23
C PHE A 41 4.19 26.72 -0.59
N ALA A 42 3.40 25.88 0.07
CA ALA A 42 2.38 25.09 -0.61
C ALA A 42 1.08 25.87 -0.87
N LYS A 43 0.83 26.94 -0.11
CA LYS A 43 -0.45 27.66 -0.09
C LYS A 43 -0.89 28.14 -1.47
N ASP A 44 0.02 28.66 -2.27
CA ASP A 44 -0.31 29.28 -3.56
C ASP A 44 -0.58 28.22 -4.65
N ASN A 45 0.08 27.07 -4.57
CA ASN A 45 0.02 26.02 -5.58
C ASN A 45 -1.01 24.92 -5.24
N TYR A 46 -1.35 24.76 -3.97
CA TYR A 46 -2.19 23.67 -3.49
C TYR A 46 -3.60 23.64 -4.10
N PRO A 47 -4.34 24.77 -4.20
CA PRO A 47 -5.68 24.76 -4.79
C PRO A 47 -5.70 24.29 -6.25
N ALA A 48 -4.73 24.77 -7.06
CA ALA A 48 -4.62 24.37 -8.46
C ALA A 48 -4.23 22.90 -8.60
N MET A 49 -3.29 22.44 -7.80
CA MET A 49 -2.85 21.04 -7.76
C MET A 49 -3.99 20.12 -7.32
N ARG A 50 -4.70 20.45 -6.27
CA ARG A 50 -5.87 19.67 -5.81
C ARG A 50 -6.92 19.54 -6.90
N LYS A 51 -7.22 20.64 -7.61
CA LYS A 51 -8.17 20.65 -8.73
C LYS A 51 -7.71 19.80 -9.92
N SER A 52 -6.40 19.71 -10.19
CA SER A 52 -5.87 18.90 -11.28
C SER A 52 -6.01 17.40 -11.05
N PHE A 53 -6.00 16.94 -9.77
CA PHE A 53 -6.15 15.53 -9.41
C PHE A 53 -7.62 15.11 -9.22
N SER A 54 -8.49 16.02 -8.79
CA SER A 54 -9.90 15.77 -8.61
C SER A 54 -10.67 17.06 -8.76
N SER A 55 -11.24 17.27 -9.94
CA SER A 55 -11.98 18.51 -10.27
C SER A 55 -13.21 18.74 -9.37
N ASP A 56 -13.82 17.65 -8.90
CA ASP A 56 -15.02 17.62 -8.05
C ASP A 56 -14.74 17.25 -6.59
N GLY A 57 -13.47 16.94 -6.25
CA GLY A 57 -13.10 16.51 -4.91
C GLY A 57 -13.49 15.08 -4.56
N SER A 58 -13.97 14.29 -5.52
CA SER A 58 -14.45 12.91 -5.29
C SER A 58 -13.31 11.92 -5.01
N ILE A 59 -12.11 12.21 -5.53
CA ILE A 59 -10.93 11.37 -5.33
C ILE A 59 -10.20 11.81 -4.06
N PRO A 60 -10.05 10.96 -3.04
CA PRO A 60 -9.24 11.25 -1.87
C PRO A 60 -7.80 11.57 -2.24
N LEU A 61 -7.26 12.62 -1.65
CA LEU A 61 -5.92 13.08 -1.93
C LEU A 61 -5.02 12.82 -0.73
N PHE A 62 -4.12 11.85 -0.88
CA PHE A 62 -3.09 11.57 0.11
C PHE A 62 -1.89 12.50 -0.11
N HIS A 63 -1.55 13.24 0.92
CA HIS A 63 -0.41 14.15 0.90
C HIS A 63 0.87 13.36 1.15
N TYR A 64 1.72 13.30 0.12
CA TYR A 64 2.92 12.49 0.12
C TYR A 64 4.07 13.18 0.85
N PHE A 65 4.71 12.44 1.74
CA PHE A 65 5.90 12.82 2.47
C PHE A 65 6.95 11.72 2.36
N ALA A 66 8.12 12.04 1.82
CA ALA A 66 9.19 11.05 1.65
C ALA A 66 10.09 11.01 2.90
N GLY A 67 9.54 10.53 3.98
CA GLY A 67 10.30 10.15 5.16
C GLY A 67 10.94 11.27 5.97
N PHE A 68 12.01 10.89 6.60
CA PHE A 68 12.79 11.76 7.48
C PHE A 68 13.91 12.45 6.70
N SER A 69 13.54 13.26 5.73
CA SER A 69 14.49 14.02 4.94
C SER A 69 14.09 15.50 4.84
N ALA A 70 15.00 16.35 4.45
CA ALA A 70 14.78 17.75 4.21
C ALA A 70 15.61 18.24 3.01
N SER A 71 15.11 19.24 2.31
CA SER A 71 15.95 19.96 1.36
C SER A 71 17.02 20.76 2.11
N PRO A 72 18.26 20.85 1.60
CA PRO A 72 19.27 21.76 2.11
C PRO A 72 18.83 23.22 2.14
N GLU A 73 17.88 23.58 1.28
CA GLU A 73 17.31 24.94 1.22
C GLU A 73 16.17 25.17 2.21
N ASN A 74 15.78 24.15 3.00
CA ASN A 74 14.80 24.35 4.05
C ASN A 74 15.31 25.36 5.07
N PRO A 75 14.54 26.41 5.42
CA PRO A 75 14.99 27.48 6.28
C PRO A 75 15.51 27.05 7.66
N GLY A 76 15.05 25.92 8.16
CA GLY A 76 15.53 25.37 9.44
C GLY A 76 16.79 24.51 9.30
N TYR A 77 17.10 24.00 8.11
CA TYR A 77 18.18 23.05 7.94
C TYR A 77 19.59 23.64 8.09
N PRO A 78 19.96 24.77 7.44
CA PRO A 78 21.34 25.26 7.50
C PRO A 78 21.86 25.53 8.93
N GLN A 79 20.96 25.95 9.81
CA GLN A 79 21.31 26.24 11.21
C GLN A 79 21.44 24.99 12.07
N HIS A 80 20.83 23.87 11.66
CA HIS A 80 20.75 22.63 12.42
C HIS A 80 21.34 21.43 11.68
N ALA A 81 22.01 21.66 10.55
CA ALA A 81 22.52 20.57 9.70
C ALA A 81 23.35 19.55 10.46
N ASN A 82 24.27 20.01 11.31
CA ASN A 82 25.15 19.15 12.11
C ASN A 82 24.37 18.34 13.15
N GLU A 83 23.27 18.85 13.68
CA GLU A 83 22.48 18.16 14.70
C GLU A 83 21.45 17.22 14.04
N TRP A 84 20.83 17.64 12.93
CA TRP A 84 19.71 16.91 12.36
C TRP A 84 20.12 15.78 11.42
N SER A 85 21.27 15.92 10.74
CA SER A 85 21.65 14.97 9.67
C SER A 85 22.06 13.62 10.23
N ILE A 86 21.73 12.58 9.47
CA ILE A 86 22.27 11.24 9.66
C ILE A 86 23.77 11.25 9.32
N THR A 87 24.58 10.62 10.15
CA THR A 87 26.04 10.49 9.95
C THR A 87 26.46 9.04 10.16
N PRO A 88 27.16 8.40 9.21
CA PRO A 88 27.38 8.88 7.83
C PRO A 88 26.07 8.93 7.04
N PRO A 89 25.98 9.72 5.96
CA PRO A 89 24.82 9.69 5.10
C PRO A 89 24.59 8.28 4.54
N PRO A 90 23.34 7.82 4.39
CA PRO A 90 23.07 6.49 3.82
C PRO A 90 23.66 6.36 2.41
N ALA A 91 24.22 5.18 2.10
CA ALA A 91 24.79 4.92 0.77
C ALA A 91 23.77 5.15 -0.35
N GLY A 92 24.21 5.76 -1.43
CA GLY A 92 23.34 6.10 -2.58
C GLY A 92 22.51 7.36 -2.40
N THR A 93 22.65 8.07 -1.27
CA THR A 93 21.97 9.32 -0.98
C THR A 93 22.88 10.54 -1.12
N GLU A 94 24.13 10.31 -1.54
CA GLU A 94 25.02 11.39 -1.89
C GLU A 94 24.43 12.17 -3.07
N VAL A 95 24.10 13.40 -2.77
CA VAL A 95 23.59 14.33 -3.78
C VAL A 95 24.64 14.51 -4.86
N SER A 96 24.38 13.99 -6.07
CA SER A 96 25.24 14.30 -7.20
C SER A 96 25.21 15.81 -7.42
N PRO A 97 26.36 16.48 -7.45
CA PRO A 97 26.42 17.91 -7.74
C PRO A 97 25.80 18.30 -9.10
N ASN A 98 25.65 17.31 -9.97
CA ASN A 98 25.10 17.48 -11.31
C ASN A 98 23.59 17.15 -11.39
N ASP A 99 23.02 16.54 -10.37
CA ASP A 99 21.61 16.18 -10.33
C ASP A 99 20.83 17.27 -9.60
N ARG A 100 20.45 18.30 -10.36
CA ARG A 100 19.77 19.50 -9.83
C ARG A 100 18.32 19.24 -9.40
N GLU A 101 17.75 18.08 -9.76
CA GLU A 101 16.32 17.80 -9.55
C GLU A 101 16.02 17.19 -8.18
N TRP A 102 16.97 16.52 -7.52
CA TRP A 102 16.73 15.73 -6.31
C TRP A 102 17.74 16.04 -5.20
N ARG A 103 17.57 17.17 -4.53
CA ARG A 103 18.40 17.51 -3.38
C ARG A 103 17.65 17.29 -2.08
N TYR A 104 18.00 16.24 -1.36
CA TYR A 104 17.52 16.03 -0.01
C TYR A 104 18.59 15.42 0.87
N VAL A 105 18.51 15.72 2.15
CA VAL A 105 19.39 15.17 3.20
C VAL A 105 18.54 14.36 4.15
N PHE A 106 19.00 13.17 4.50
CA PHE A 106 18.31 12.36 5.49
C PHE A 106 18.53 12.93 6.89
N MET A 107 17.41 13.10 7.60
CA MET A 107 17.35 13.62 8.95
C MET A 107 17.21 12.48 9.95
N CYS A 108 17.86 12.61 11.08
CA CYS A 108 17.77 11.64 12.14
C CYS A 108 16.61 11.96 13.09
N ALA A 109 15.63 11.08 13.18
CA ALA A 109 14.56 11.20 14.16
C ALA A 109 15.05 11.05 15.63
N GLY A 110 16.32 10.78 15.91
CA GLY A 110 16.97 10.89 17.21
C GLY A 110 17.08 12.32 17.70
N SER A 111 17.32 13.25 16.80
CA SER A 111 17.33 14.66 17.16
C SER A 111 15.94 15.11 17.63
N ARG A 112 15.87 15.55 18.88
CA ARG A 112 14.64 16.06 19.46
C ARG A 112 14.19 17.34 18.77
N SER A 113 15.12 18.26 18.49
CA SER A 113 14.81 19.53 17.85
C SER A 113 14.27 19.32 16.43
N TYR A 114 14.77 18.32 15.68
CA TYR A 114 14.22 17.93 14.40
C TYR A 114 12.79 17.41 14.53
N ARG A 115 12.54 16.49 15.47
CA ARG A 115 11.17 15.98 15.69
C ARG A 115 10.19 17.09 16.00
N ASP A 116 10.59 18.01 16.88
CA ASP A 116 9.75 19.15 17.30
C ASP A 116 9.50 20.12 16.15
N TYR A 117 10.51 20.37 15.33
CA TYR A 117 10.39 21.18 14.12
C TYR A 117 9.45 20.54 13.10
N TYR A 118 9.67 19.28 12.79
CA TYR A 118 8.86 18.52 11.84
C TYR A 118 7.39 18.46 12.26
N LEU A 119 7.13 18.13 13.53
CA LEU A 119 5.76 18.03 14.06
C LEU A 119 5.03 19.39 14.01
N ARG A 120 5.68 20.47 14.38
CA ARG A 120 5.08 21.81 14.28
C ARG A 120 4.74 22.18 12.84
N SER A 121 5.64 21.93 11.93
CA SER A 121 5.45 22.21 10.51
C SER A 121 4.32 21.35 9.94
N MET A 122 4.29 20.05 10.26
CA MET A 122 3.22 19.14 9.84
C MET A 122 1.85 19.55 10.40
N SER A 123 1.77 19.86 11.69
CA SER A 123 0.53 20.30 12.33
C SER A 123 -0.03 21.58 11.68
N ARG A 124 0.86 22.50 11.34
CA ARG A 124 0.50 23.72 10.62
C ARG A 124 -0.03 23.42 9.22
N CYS A 125 0.65 22.59 8.45
CA CYS A 125 0.22 22.19 7.11
C CYS A 125 -1.12 21.47 7.13
N MET A 126 -1.31 20.51 8.02
CA MET A 126 -2.58 19.81 8.19
C MET A 126 -3.73 20.81 8.38
N ARG A 127 -3.54 21.81 9.24
CA ARG A 127 -4.56 22.81 9.54
C ARG A 127 -4.80 23.78 8.38
N GLU A 128 -3.75 24.38 7.84
CA GLU A 128 -3.85 25.44 6.83
C GLU A 128 -4.22 24.90 5.44
N LEU A 129 -3.76 23.73 5.08
CA LEU A 129 -4.01 23.09 3.78
C LEU A 129 -5.11 22.02 3.87
N LYS A 130 -5.71 21.81 5.04
CA LYS A 130 -6.76 20.79 5.27
C LYS A 130 -6.33 19.39 4.78
N MET A 131 -5.13 18.98 5.15
CA MET A 131 -4.55 17.69 4.79
C MET A 131 -5.17 16.57 5.63
N GLN A 132 -6.29 16.05 5.19
CA GLN A 132 -7.02 14.99 5.89
C GLN A 132 -6.36 13.62 5.73
N GLU A 133 -5.80 13.32 4.55
CA GLU A 133 -5.18 12.03 4.26
C GLU A 133 -3.67 12.22 4.09
N LEU A 134 -2.86 11.37 4.74
CA LEU A 134 -1.40 11.45 4.72
C LEU A 134 -0.79 10.16 4.17
N TYR A 135 0.25 10.30 3.37
CA TYR A 135 1.03 9.21 2.82
C TYR A 135 2.51 9.40 3.16
N PHE A 136 3.07 8.46 3.89
CA PHE A 136 4.48 8.47 4.27
C PHE A 136 5.25 7.40 3.51
N ASP A 137 6.25 7.81 2.76
CA ASP A 137 7.21 6.97 2.07
C ASP A 137 8.59 7.07 2.72
N ASN A 138 9.43 6.05 2.55
CA ASN A 138 10.82 6.02 3.06
C ASN A 138 10.96 6.35 4.57
N CYS A 139 9.94 6.02 5.37
CA CYS A 139 9.85 6.34 6.79
C CYS A 139 10.32 5.19 7.68
N TRP A 140 11.53 4.73 7.49
CA TRP A 140 12.16 3.72 8.35
C TRP A 140 13.25 4.29 9.25
N SER A 141 13.72 3.46 10.19
CA SER A 141 14.76 3.84 11.13
C SER A 141 16.13 3.64 10.52
N TRP A 142 16.77 4.73 10.15
CA TRP A 142 18.12 4.71 9.64
C TRP A 142 19.16 4.46 10.74
N PHE A 143 20.31 3.87 10.37
CA PHE A 143 21.47 3.82 11.22
C PHE A 143 22.15 5.19 11.24
N CYS A 144 22.49 5.66 12.45
CA CYS A 144 23.09 6.98 12.65
C CYS A 144 24.17 6.92 13.71
N GLY A 145 25.29 7.54 13.45
CA GLY A 145 26.41 7.72 14.39
C GLY A 145 26.64 9.16 14.80
N ASN A 146 25.66 10.04 14.62
CA ASN A 146 25.79 11.46 14.94
C ASN A 146 25.72 11.72 16.45
N GLU A 147 26.86 12.03 17.03
CA GLU A 147 27.02 12.26 18.47
C GLU A 147 26.32 13.56 18.93
N ALA A 148 26.05 14.53 18.04
CA ALA A 148 25.40 15.80 18.39
C ALA A 148 23.96 15.61 18.93
N HIS A 149 23.32 14.49 18.60
CA HIS A 149 22.00 14.13 19.14
C HIS A 149 21.99 12.74 19.82
N GLY A 150 23.17 12.24 20.19
CA GLY A 150 23.32 11.03 21.01
C GLY A 150 23.14 9.72 20.26
N CYS A 151 23.28 9.69 18.95
CA CYS A 151 23.32 8.47 18.16
C CYS A 151 24.74 7.92 18.04
N GLY A 152 24.82 6.59 17.90
CA GLY A 152 26.08 5.89 17.83
C GLY A 152 26.71 5.65 19.20
N TRP A 153 27.81 4.90 19.19
CA TRP A 153 28.64 4.64 20.35
C TRP A 153 30.06 4.25 19.90
N THR A 154 31.01 4.41 20.80
CA THR A 154 32.40 4.05 20.55
C THR A 154 32.78 2.94 21.51
N ASP A 155 33.39 1.88 21.02
CA ASP A 155 33.87 0.76 21.85
C ASP A 155 35.18 1.11 22.58
N GLU A 156 35.64 0.18 23.39
CA GLU A 156 36.90 0.30 24.18
C GLU A 156 38.16 0.42 23.31
N HIS A 157 38.07 0.05 22.04
CA HIS A 157 39.15 0.17 21.07
C HIS A 157 39.07 1.44 20.21
N GLY A 158 38.11 2.31 20.49
CA GLY A 158 37.92 3.57 19.76
C GLY A 158 37.16 3.40 18.43
N LYS A 159 36.61 2.22 18.16
CA LYS A 159 35.80 1.99 16.94
C LYS A 159 34.41 2.52 17.12
N LYS A 160 33.97 3.36 16.17
CA LYS A 160 32.65 3.96 16.15
C LYS A 160 31.60 3.04 15.48
N TYR A 161 30.44 3.01 16.06
CA TYR A 161 29.28 2.25 15.57
C TYR A 161 28.06 3.15 15.46
N CYS A 162 27.22 2.90 14.44
CA CYS A 162 25.92 3.54 14.29
C CYS A 162 24.85 2.78 15.09
N THR A 163 23.85 3.48 15.56
CA THR A 163 22.66 2.91 16.19
C THR A 163 21.41 3.14 15.32
N ALA A 164 20.56 2.14 15.23
CA ALA A 164 19.26 2.32 14.60
C ALA A 164 18.34 3.17 15.50
N ASN A 165 17.80 4.23 14.96
CA ASN A 165 17.07 5.22 15.74
C ASN A 165 15.57 4.92 15.85
N ILE A 166 15.25 3.70 16.21
CA ILE A 166 13.87 3.18 16.27
C ILE A 166 13.00 3.97 17.25
N LEU A 167 13.53 4.31 18.43
CA LEU A 167 12.74 5.02 19.45
C LEU A 167 12.41 6.45 19.03
N GLY A 168 13.35 7.17 18.45
CA GLY A 168 13.11 8.52 17.92
C GLY A 168 12.11 8.52 16.77
N SER A 169 12.26 7.60 15.84
CA SER A 169 11.34 7.41 14.71
C SER A 169 9.92 7.05 15.20
N ARG A 170 9.83 6.16 16.20
CA ARG A 170 8.56 5.83 16.84
C ARG A 170 7.88 7.03 17.49
N GLU A 171 8.62 7.82 18.26
CA GLU A 171 8.04 9.01 18.91
C GLU A 171 7.57 10.05 17.89
N LEU A 172 8.30 10.25 16.81
CA LEU A 172 7.84 11.12 15.72
C LEU A 172 6.56 10.59 15.08
N ALA A 173 6.53 9.30 14.70
CA ALA A 173 5.34 8.67 14.11
C ALA A 173 4.12 8.76 15.03
N LYS A 174 4.29 8.47 16.31
CA LYS A 174 3.24 8.56 17.35
C LYS A 174 2.69 9.98 17.50
N ASN A 175 3.57 10.98 17.54
CA ASN A 175 3.15 12.36 17.72
C ASN A 175 2.44 12.90 16.47
N ILE A 176 2.88 12.53 15.27
CA ILE A 176 2.16 12.83 14.02
C ILE A 176 0.77 12.19 14.05
N TYR A 177 0.68 10.91 14.41
CA TYR A 177 -0.60 10.20 14.51
C TYR A 177 -1.56 10.88 15.49
N ARG A 178 -1.09 11.20 16.69
CA ARG A 178 -1.90 11.91 17.71
C ARG A 178 -2.39 13.25 17.21
N GLU A 179 -1.51 14.06 16.62
CA GLU A 179 -1.86 15.37 16.10
C GLU A 179 -2.81 15.30 14.93
N HIS A 180 -2.63 14.32 14.04
CA HIS A 180 -3.53 14.06 12.93
C HIS A 180 -4.93 13.66 13.42
N ARG A 181 -5.03 12.72 14.38
CA ARG A 181 -6.32 12.30 14.95
C ARG A 181 -7.05 13.42 15.68
N ARG A 182 -6.32 14.34 16.29
CA ARG A 182 -6.89 15.52 16.94
C ARG A 182 -7.57 16.45 15.92
N GLN A 183 -6.99 16.59 14.74
CA GLN A 183 -7.53 17.45 13.68
C GLN A 183 -8.53 16.71 12.77
N TYR A 184 -8.26 15.45 12.47
CA TYR A 184 -9.03 14.63 11.53
C TYR A 184 -9.27 13.22 12.10
N PRO A 185 -10.28 13.04 12.96
CA PRO A 185 -10.55 11.75 13.63
C PRO A 185 -10.73 10.58 12.67
N TYR A 186 -11.27 10.82 11.48
CA TYR A 186 -11.56 9.82 10.44
C TYR A 186 -10.61 9.88 9.23
N GLY A 187 -9.61 10.75 9.26
CA GLY A 187 -8.60 10.80 8.22
C GLY A 187 -7.71 9.55 8.23
N LEU A 188 -7.03 9.27 7.14
CA LEU A 188 -6.17 8.09 7.01
C LEU A 188 -4.69 8.48 6.96
N ILE A 189 -3.88 7.67 7.62
CA ILE A 189 -2.43 7.68 7.49
C ILE A 189 -2.01 6.38 6.84
N VAL A 190 -1.39 6.47 5.68
CA VAL A 190 -0.84 5.33 4.93
C VAL A 190 0.67 5.38 4.99
N ARG A 191 1.31 4.23 5.20
CA ARG A 191 2.76 4.07 5.14
C ARG A 191 3.18 3.14 4.03
N HIS A 192 4.11 3.60 3.22
CA HIS A 192 4.79 2.77 2.24
C HIS A 192 5.98 2.07 2.91
N ILE A 193 6.06 0.75 2.75
CA ILE A 193 7.05 -0.11 3.39
C ILE A 193 7.73 -1.00 2.34
N SER A 194 8.46 -0.42 1.42
CA SER A 194 9.20 -1.20 0.41
C SER A 194 10.33 -2.07 0.98
N GLN A 195 10.34 -2.28 2.28
CA GLN A 195 11.34 -3.04 3.02
C GLN A 195 10.70 -3.83 4.18
N ILE A 196 11.51 -4.20 5.15
CA ILE A 196 11.05 -4.89 6.36
C ILE A 196 10.13 -3.97 7.16
N PRO A 197 8.89 -4.39 7.48
CA PRO A 197 8.01 -3.61 8.32
C PRO A 197 8.59 -3.46 9.73
N GLU A 198 8.64 -2.21 10.22
CA GLU A 198 9.08 -1.88 11.57
C GLU A 198 7.85 -1.69 12.47
N PRO A 199 7.45 -2.69 13.30
CA PRO A 199 6.26 -2.60 14.15
C PRO A 199 6.17 -1.33 15.00
N PRO A 200 7.28 -0.79 15.55
CA PRO A 200 7.23 0.46 16.31
C PRO A 200 6.72 1.65 15.51
N LEU A 201 6.93 1.68 14.21
CA LEU A 201 6.53 2.78 13.33
C LEU A 201 5.16 2.53 12.72
N ILE A 202 4.94 1.33 12.19
CA ILE A 202 3.69 0.98 11.52
C ILE A 202 2.49 0.92 12.46
N SER A 203 2.72 0.82 13.77
CA SER A 203 1.65 0.91 14.78
C SER A 203 0.88 2.24 14.75
N PHE A 204 1.40 3.26 14.07
CA PHE A 204 0.82 4.59 13.98
C PHE A 204 0.39 4.95 12.55
N CYS A 205 -0.21 4.00 11.86
CA CYS A 205 -0.87 4.21 10.56
C CYS A 205 -2.13 3.35 10.45
N ASP A 206 -2.90 3.57 9.39
CA ASP A 206 -4.18 2.92 9.14
C ASP A 206 -4.10 1.88 8.03
N ALA A 207 -3.10 1.98 7.15
CA ALA A 207 -2.83 1.02 6.11
C ALA A 207 -1.35 1.02 5.73
N LEU A 208 -0.91 -0.09 5.15
CA LEU A 208 0.43 -0.28 4.62
C LEU A 208 0.38 -0.34 3.09
N VAL A 209 1.28 0.36 2.42
CA VAL A 209 1.52 0.20 0.98
C VAL A 209 2.82 -0.56 0.81
N ASP A 210 2.80 -1.61 0.01
CA ASP A 210 3.96 -2.43 -0.29
C ASP A 210 3.84 -3.03 -1.71
N GLY A 211 4.88 -3.70 -2.18
CA GLY A 211 4.87 -4.40 -3.47
C GLY A 211 5.73 -3.74 -4.55
N GLU A 212 6.20 -2.52 -4.35
CA GLU A 212 7.03 -1.82 -5.34
C GLU A 212 8.34 -2.58 -5.65
N CYS A 213 8.95 -3.20 -4.65
CA CYS A 213 10.21 -3.94 -4.79
C CYS A 213 10.12 -5.10 -5.80
N PHE A 214 8.92 -5.66 -6.03
CA PHE A 214 8.72 -6.75 -7.00
C PHE A 214 8.84 -6.34 -8.46
N MET A 215 8.97 -5.05 -8.76
CA MET A 215 9.17 -4.60 -10.15
C MET A 215 10.40 -5.23 -10.81
N LEU A 216 11.44 -5.56 -10.05
CA LEU A 216 12.63 -6.24 -10.56
C LEU A 216 12.34 -7.69 -10.96
N ASP A 217 11.47 -8.36 -10.22
CA ASP A 217 11.07 -9.74 -10.51
C ASP A 217 10.05 -9.82 -11.65
N VAL A 218 9.14 -8.84 -11.75
CA VAL A 218 8.22 -8.70 -12.90
C VAL A 218 8.97 -8.61 -14.21
N GLY A 219 10.15 -8.03 -14.21
CA GLY A 219 11.02 -7.93 -15.39
C GLY A 219 11.42 -9.26 -16.01
N ARG A 220 11.36 -10.37 -15.25
CA ARG A 220 11.69 -11.70 -15.78
C ARG A 220 10.58 -12.30 -16.64
N ASP A 221 9.31 -12.10 -16.23
CA ASP A 221 8.14 -12.79 -16.81
C ASP A 221 7.09 -11.81 -17.36
N GLU A 222 7.36 -10.53 -17.38
CA GLU A 222 6.43 -9.46 -17.76
C GLU A 222 5.16 -9.38 -16.87
N SER A 223 5.12 -10.15 -15.77
CA SER A 223 3.96 -10.26 -14.88
C SER A 223 4.36 -10.72 -13.49
N TYR A 224 3.39 -10.83 -12.61
CA TYR A 224 3.56 -11.41 -11.27
C TYR A 224 3.36 -12.92 -11.22
N TYR A 225 3.25 -13.65 -12.35
CA TYR A 225 2.89 -15.07 -12.38
C TYR A 225 3.80 -15.96 -11.54
N ASN A 226 5.09 -15.72 -11.58
CA ASN A 226 6.07 -16.51 -10.83
C ASN A 226 6.59 -15.79 -9.59
N VAL A 227 6.16 -14.55 -9.37
CA VAL A 227 6.48 -13.74 -8.18
C VAL A 227 5.54 -14.09 -7.03
N PHE A 228 4.25 -14.18 -7.31
CA PHE A 228 3.25 -14.48 -6.30
C PHE A 228 3.21 -15.97 -5.99
N ARG A 229 3.37 -16.28 -4.71
CA ARG A 229 3.05 -17.58 -4.14
C ARG A 229 1.98 -17.37 -3.07
N PRO A 230 0.96 -18.24 -3.03
CA PRO A 230 -0.19 -18.04 -2.12
C PRO A 230 0.18 -17.91 -0.66
N ASP A 231 1.14 -18.71 -0.17
CA ASP A 231 1.63 -18.69 1.20
C ASP A 231 2.39 -17.39 1.54
N PHE A 232 3.26 -16.96 0.64
CA PHE A 232 3.99 -15.70 0.77
C PHE A 232 3.06 -14.49 0.72
N PHE A 233 2.12 -14.47 -0.23
CA PHE A 233 1.16 -13.37 -0.36
C PHE A 233 0.29 -13.23 0.90
N ARG A 234 -0.18 -14.34 1.46
CA ARG A 234 -0.90 -14.36 2.73
C ARG A 234 -0.07 -13.78 3.87
N ALA A 235 1.20 -14.17 3.96
CA ALA A 235 2.09 -13.71 5.02
C ALA A 235 2.39 -12.21 4.92
N SER A 236 2.52 -11.66 3.70
CA SER A 236 3.01 -10.31 3.47
C SER A 236 1.90 -9.27 3.31
N PHE A 237 0.77 -9.62 2.67
CA PHE A 237 -0.20 -8.62 2.21
C PHE A 237 -1.58 -8.71 2.87
N ARG A 238 -1.84 -9.71 3.70
CA ARG A 238 -3.16 -9.89 4.30
C ARG A 238 -3.50 -8.86 5.40
N GLY A 239 -2.48 -8.28 6.01
CA GLY A 239 -2.64 -7.25 7.04
C GLY A 239 -3.05 -7.77 8.42
N GLU A 240 -3.38 -9.03 8.59
CA GLU A 240 -3.84 -9.60 9.87
C GLU A 240 -2.76 -9.59 10.96
N GLN A 241 -1.49 -9.66 10.58
CA GLN A 241 -0.36 -9.68 11.51
C GLN A 241 -0.26 -8.40 12.34
N PHE A 242 -0.67 -7.27 11.75
CA PHE A 242 -0.52 -5.95 12.36
C PHE A 242 -1.88 -5.26 12.59
N GLY A 243 -2.99 -5.85 12.17
CA GLY A 243 -4.32 -5.27 12.27
C GLY A 243 -4.56 -4.08 11.35
N MET A 244 -3.83 -3.99 10.25
CA MET A 244 -3.96 -2.96 9.23
C MET A 244 -4.13 -3.59 7.86
N PRO A 245 -5.01 -3.06 6.99
CA PRO A 245 -5.09 -3.50 5.61
C PRO A 245 -3.80 -3.20 4.86
N SER A 246 -3.47 -4.05 3.91
CA SER A 246 -2.37 -3.84 2.97
C SER A 246 -2.89 -3.35 1.64
N VAL A 247 -2.16 -2.43 1.02
CA VAL A 247 -2.39 -1.90 -0.33
C VAL A 247 -1.21 -2.29 -1.18
N PHE A 248 -1.43 -3.13 -2.17
CA PHE A 248 -0.38 -3.51 -3.10
C PHE A 248 -0.21 -2.45 -4.18
N ILE A 249 1.01 -1.94 -4.35
CA ILE A 249 1.36 -1.01 -5.43
C ILE A 249 1.99 -1.77 -6.61
N PRO A 250 1.26 -1.97 -7.71
CA PRO A 250 1.80 -2.62 -8.89
C PRO A 250 2.68 -1.64 -9.67
N GLN A 251 3.86 -2.09 -10.08
CA GLN A 251 4.83 -1.28 -10.82
C GLN A 251 5.08 -1.82 -12.23
N PHE A 252 4.02 -2.22 -12.93
CA PHE A 252 4.15 -2.76 -14.30
C PHE A 252 4.84 -1.79 -15.25
N GLU A 253 4.41 -0.53 -15.31
CA GLU A 253 5.01 0.45 -16.21
C GLU A 253 6.49 0.66 -15.94
N ARG A 254 6.86 0.80 -14.66
CA ARG A 254 8.26 0.98 -14.27
C ARG A 254 9.09 -0.28 -14.56
N ALA A 255 8.54 -1.47 -14.36
CA ALA A 255 9.18 -2.73 -14.73
C ALA A 255 9.44 -2.81 -16.24
N TYR A 256 8.44 -2.42 -17.04
CA TYR A 256 8.62 -2.36 -18.51
C TYR A 256 9.63 -1.30 -18.93
N GLN A 257 9.64 -0.12 -18.32
CA GLN A 257 10.66 0.91 -18.58
C GLN A 257 12.08 0.41 -18.29
N LEU A 258 12.25 -0.39 -17.25
CA LEU A 258 13.55 -0.92 -16.86
C LEU A 258 14.00 -2.12 -17.69
N HIS A 259 13.09 -3.04 -18.01
CA HIS A 259 13.44 -4.36 -18.55
C HIS A 259 13.02 -4.56 -20.01
N PHE A 260 12.02 -3.83 -20.49
CA PHE A 260 11.44 -3.99 -21.83
C PHE A 260 11.16 -2.62 -22.49
N PRO A 261 12.12 -1.69 -22.51
CA PRO A 261 11.88 -0.33 -23.04
C PRO A 261 11.48 -0.33 -24.51
N GLU A 262 11.92 -1.33 -25.29
CA GLU A 262 11.56 -1.51 -26.69
C GLU A 262 10.05 -1.80 -26.88
N LYS A 263 9.43 -2.54 -25.95
CA LYS A 263 7.99 -2.85 -26.00
C LYS A 263 7.10 -1.65 -25.70
N LEU A 264 7.64 -0.64 -25.01
CA LEU A 264 6.92 0.59 -24.74
C LEU A 264 6.89 1.54 -25.92
N LYS A 265 7.87 1.47 -26.83
CA LYS A 265 7.93 2.34 -28.02
C LYS A 265 6.73 2.16 -28.95
N ASP A 266 6.21 0.93 -29.01
CA ASP A 266 5.07 0.56 -29.85
C ASP A 266 3.74 0.61 -29.08
N SER A 267 3.78 0.89 -27.77
CA SER A 267 2.58 0.96 -26.95
C SER A 267 1.90 2.32 -27.14
N LYS A 268 0.59 2.30 -27.39
CA LYS A 268 -0.22 3.52 -27.27
C LYS A 268 -0.16 4.01 -25.82
N ALA A 269 0.01 5.31 -25.63
CA ALA A 269 0.13 5.91 -24.31
C ALA A 269 -0.83 5.28 -23.27
N GLY A 270 -0.28 4.71 -22.20
CA GLY A 270 -1.04 4.11 -21.10
C GLY A 270 -1.50 2.65 -21.28
N LYS A 271 -1.06 1.94 -22.35
CA LYS A 271 -1.36 0.51 -22.52
C LYS A 271 -0.07 -0.29 -22.67
N LEU A 272 0.13 -1.26 -21.77
CA LEU A 272 1.24 -2.21 -21.86
C LEU A 272 0.82 -3.45 -22.69
N PRO A 273 1.74 -4.07 -23.44
CA PRO A 273 1.46 -5.34 -24.12
C PRO A 273 1.00 -6.40 -23.12
N GLY A 274 -0.06 -7.16 -23.45
CA GLY A 274 -0.61 -8.18 -22.56
C GLY A 274 -1.20 -7.68 -21.24
N GLN A 275 -1.31 -6.38 -21.04
CA GLN A 275 -1.74 -5.73 -19.81
C GLN A 275 -3.03 -6.33 -19.22
N GLU A 276 -4.04 -6.59 -20.03
CA GLU A 276 -5.31 -7.10 -19.54
C GLU A 276 -5.14 -8.45 -18.82
N LYS A 277 -4.40 -9.38 -19.41
CA LYS A 277 -4.15 -10.70 -18.82
C LYS A 277 -3.33 -10.60 -17.52
N HIS A 278 -2.27 -9.80 -17.53
CA HIS A 278 -1.42 -9.58 -16.35
C HIS A 278 -2.20 -8.92 -15.22
N MET A 279 -3.05 -7.97 -15.58
CA MET A 279 -3.91 -7.27 -14.62
C MET A 279 -4.97 -8.17 -14.02
N ARG A 280 -5.56 -9.07 -14.81
CA ARG A 280 -6.56 -10.02 -14.29
C ARG A 280 -5.94 -10.98 -13.28
N HIS A 281 -4.76 -11.53 -13.56
CA HIS A 281 -4.04 -12.36 -12.60
C HIS A 281 -3.76 -11.60 -11.29
N PHE A 282 -3.21 -10.40 -11.39
CA PHE A 282 -2.94 -9.54 -10.24
C PHE A 282 -4.21 -9.26 -9.41
N ILE A 283 -5.29 -8.85 -10.07
CA ILE A 283 -6.56 -8.55 -9.40
C ILE A 283 -7.15 -9.80 -8.75
N GLY A 284 -7.05 -10.97 -9.40
CA GLY A 284 -7.46 -12.23 -8.81
C GLY A 284 -6.77 -12.51 -7.47
N TYR A 285 -5.46 -12.28 -7.38
CA TYR A 285 -4.72 -12.38 -6.12
C TYR A 285 -5.21 -11.37 -5.07
N ILE A 286 -5.36 -10.10 -5.46
CA ILE A 286 -5.87 -9.05 -4.57
C ILE A 286 -7.22 -9.43 -3.97
N LEU A 287 -8.17 -9.86 -4.81
CA LEU A 287 -9.51 -10.22 -4.38
C LEU A 287 -9.55 -11.52 -3.55
N ALA A 288 -8.74 -12.52 -3.93
CA ALA A 288 -8.70 -13.78 -3.19
C ALA A 288 -8.09 -13.66 -1.79
N HIS A 289 -7.40 -12.55 -1.49
CA HIS A 289 -6.71 -12.32 -0.22
C HIS A 289 -7.27 -11.14 0.61
N ASP A 290 -8.34 -10.49 0.17
CA ASP A 290 -8.89 -9.27 0.79
C ASP A 290 -7.83 -8.16 0.92
N THR A 291 -6.93 -8.07 -0.03
CA THR A 291 -5.90 -7.05 -0.13
C THR A 291 -6.39 -5.91 -1.01
N HIS A 292 -5.93 -4.69 -0.76
CA HIS A 292 -6.24 -3.55 -1.61
C HIS A 292 -5.18 -3.37 -2.70
N ALA A 293 -5.56 -2.79 -3.83
CA ALA A 293 -4.64 -2.43 -4.89
C ALA A 293 -4.58 -0.91 -5.05
N TRP A 294 -3.38 -0.38 -5.18
CA TRP A 294 -3.22 1.00 -5.62
C TRP A 294 -3.70 1.12 -7.07
N PRO A 295 -4.64 2.02 -7.37
CA PRO A 295 -5.20 2.17 -8.71
C PRO A 295 -4.25 2.95 -9.63
N ASN A 296 -3.07 2.40 -9.89
CA ASN A 296 -2.00 3.07 -10.64
C ASN A 296 -1.59 2.25 -11.87
N PHE A 297 -0.93 2.90 -12.83
CA PHE A 297 -0.28 2.27 -13.98
C PHE A 297 -1.19 1.38 -14.85
N GLY A 298 -2.37 1.90 -15.19
CA GLY A 298 -3.32 1.18 -16.05
C GLY A 298 -4.13 0.11 -15.34
N VAL A 299 -3.95 -0.07 -14.03
CA VAL A 299 -4.78 -0.96 -13.21
C VAL A 299 -6.12 -0.29 -12.93
N SER A 300 -7.12 -0.63 -13.70
CA SER A 300 -8.48 -0.21 -13.39
C SER A 300 -9.18 -1.24 -12.51
N VAL A 301 -9.30 -0.94 -11.24
CA VAL A 301 -10.10 -1.75 -10.29
C VAL A 301 -11.58 -1.34 -10.27
N SER A 302 -11.95 -0.27 -10.95
CA SER A 302 -13.30 0.33 -10.88
C SER A 302 -14.42 -0.62 -11.27
N LYS A 303 -14.19 -1.50 -12.25
CA LYS A 303 -15.16 -2.54 -12.65
C LYS A 303 -15.47 -3.49 -11.48
N TYR A 304 -14.43 -3.94 -10.80
CA TYR A 304 -14.55 -4.92 -9.71
C TYR A 304 -15.13 -4.29 -8.44
N LEU A 305 -14.84 -3.02 -8.19
CA LEU A 305 -15.45 -2.25 -7.11
C LEU A 305 -16.96 -2.11 -7.31
N LYS A 306 -17.39 -1.81 -8.53
CA LYS A 306 -18.82 -1.78 -8.84
C LYS A 306 -19.50 -3.13 -8.64
N ILE A 307 -18.82 -4.23 -8.96
CA ILE A 307 -19.34 -5.58 -8.71
C ILE A 307 -19.48 -5.83 -7.21
N MET A 308 -18.49 -5.44 -6.41
CA MET A 308 -18.54 -5.56 -4.94
C MET A 308 -19.66 -4.71 -4.36
N ASP A 309 -19.82 -3.47 -4.81
CA ASP A 309 -20.93 -2.58 -4.38
C ASP A 309 -22.28 -3.20 -4.71
N ASN A 310 -22.46 -3.69 -5.94
CA ASN A 310 -23.69 -4.35 -6.39
C ASN A 310 -23.98 -5.64 -5.62
N ALA A 311 -22.97 -6.28 -5.06
CA ALA A 311 -23.12 -7.43 -4.18
C ALA A 311 -23.33 -7.04 -2.70
N GLY A 312 -23.35 -5.74 -2.38
CA GLY A 312 -23.54 -5.24 -1.02
C GLY A 312 -22.34 -5.43 -0.10
N ILE A 313 -21.13 -5.56 -0.65
CA ILE A 313 -19.91 -5.74 0.14
C ILE A 313 -19.46 -4.41 0.75
N THR A 314 -19.37 -4.38 2.08
CA THR A 314 -18.98 -3.22 2.89
C THR A 314 -17.80 -3.57 3.81
N ASP A 315 -17.33 -2.60 4.59
CA ASP A 315 -16.28 -2.83 5.60
C ASP A 315 -16.70 -3.90 6.63
N ASP A 316 -18.00 -4.01 6.92
CA ASP A 316 -18.55 -4.97 7.89
C ASP A 316 -18.78 -6.37 7.27
N SER A 317 -18.65 -6.52 5.96
CA SER A 317 -18.80 -7.81 5.30
C SER A 317 -17.75 -8.81 5.77
N ALA A 318 -18.17 -10.01 6.11
CA ALA A 318 -17.26 -11.08 6.48
C ALA A 318 -16.44 -11.52 5.27
N PHE A 319 -15.16 -11.79 5.49
CA PHE A 319 -14.28 -12.37 4.48
C PHE A 319 -13.82 -13.76 4.95
N TYR A 320 -13.97 -14.76 4.07
CA TYR A 320 -13.55 -16.13 4.27
C TYR A 320 -12.47 -16.47 3.23
N GLY A 321 -11.23 -16.56 3.70
CA GLY A 321 -10.11 -16.93 2.83
C GLY A 321 -10.10 -18.43 2.52
N TYR A 322 -9.67 -18.79 1.33
CA TYR A 322 -9.55 -20.18 0.86
C TYR A 322 -8.67 -21.07 1.78
N TRP A 323 -7.79 -20.46 2.58
CA TRP A 323 -6.90 -21.16 3.54
C TRP A 323 -7.56 -21.47 4.88
N GLN A 324 -8.74 -20.92 5.14
CA GLN A 324 -9.41 -21.12 6.44
C GLN A 324 -10.08 -22.51 6.49
N PRO A 325 -9.84 -23.27 7.56
CA PRO A 325 -10.45 -24.60 7.71
C PRO A 325 -11.97 -24.58 7.70
N ASP A 326 -12.56 -23.50 8.19
CA ASP A 326 -13.98 -23.24 8.30
C ASP A 326 -14.57 -22.42 7.16
N SER A 327 -13.80 -22.22 6.06
CA SER A 327 -14.32 -21.50 4.90
C SER A 327 -15.62 -22.13 4.40
N PRO A 328 -16.69 -21.35 4.19
CA PRO A 328 -17.99 -21.85 3.76
C PRO A 328 -18.03 -22.21 2.26
N VAL A 329 -16.93 -22.02 1.53
CA VAL A 329 -16.79 -22.37 0.12
C VAL A 329 -15.72 -23.43 -0.02
N ARG A 330 -16.06 -24.48 -0.77
CA ARG A 330 -15.14 -25.55 -1.20
C ARG A 330 -15.27 -25.78 -2.69
N THR A 331 -14.24 -26.30 -3.27
CA THR A 331 -14.18 -26.71 -4.69
C THR A 331 -13.87 -28.20 -4.81
N ALA A 332 -14.48 -28.87 -5.78
CA ALA A 332 -14.15 -30.21 -6.21
C ALA A 332 -13.98 -30.24 -7.72
N GLY A 333 -13.27 -31.21 -8.26
CA GLY A 333 -13.02 -31.37 -9.71
C GLY A 333 -11.56 -31.16 -10.09
N THR A 334 -11.30 -30.95 -11.37
CA THR A 334 -9.94 -30.83 -11.91
C THR A 334 -9.21 -29.62 -11.34
N LEU A 335 -8.01 -29.84 -10.82
CA LEU A 335 -7.16 -28.80 -10.20
C LEU A 335 -7.86 -28.04 -9.05
N SER A 336 -8.91 -28.61 -8.44
CA SER A 336 -9.67 -27.95 -7.38
C SER A 336 -8.82 -27.56 -6.17
N ASP A 337 -7.80 -28.32 -5.85
CA ASP A 337 -6.80 -28.05 -4.80
C ASP A 337 -5.88 -26.87 -5.12
N ARG A 338 -5.84 -26.44 -6.37
CA ARG A 338 -5.05 -25.31 -6.85
C ARG A 338 -5.88 -24.04 -7.07
N ILE A 339 -7.19 -24.11 -6.87
CA ILE A 339 -8.09 -22.98 -6.96
C ILE A 339 -8.22 -22.29 -5.61
N MET A 340 -7.89 -21.02 -5.55
CA MET A 340 -8.10 -20.20 -4.36
C MET A 340 -9.56 -19.72 -4.34
N ALA A 341 -10.40 -20.38 -3.53
CA ALA A 341 -11.83 -20.09 -3.41
C ALA A 341 -12.09 -19.27 -2.13
N SER A 342 -12.14 -17.97 -2.25
CA SER A 342 -12.44 -17.04 -1.15
C SER A 342 -13.82 -16.43 -1.30
N ALA A 343 -14.44 -15.99 -0.19
CA ALA A 343 -15.77 -15.41 -0.22
C ALA A 343 -15.87 -14.12 0.62
N TYR A 344 -16.62 -13.16 0.10
CA TYR A 344 -17.14 -12.00 0.83
C TYR A 344 -18.62 -12.23 1.08
N ALA A 345 -19.04 -12.22 2.34
CA ALA A 345 -20.43 -12.42 2.71
C ALA A 345 -21.03 -11.16 3.32
N ALA A 346 -22.17 -10.75 2.76
CA ALA A 346 -23.02 -9.68 3.26
C ALA A 346 -24.39 -10.26 3.66
N ASP A 347 -25.24 -9.44 4.28
CA ASP A 347 -26.54 -9.89 4.79
C ASP A 347 -27.42 -10.50 3.69
N ASN A 348 -27.50 -9.86 2.54
CA ASN A 348 -28.41 -10.23 1.44
C ASN A 348 -27.74 -11.01 0.30
N GLY A 349 -26.47 -11.37 0.43
CA GLY A 349 -25.74 -12.05 -0.64
C GLY A 349 -24.29 -12.31 -0.31
N ALA A 350 -23.57 -12.77 -1.33
CA ALA A 350 -22.14 -12.97 -1.22
C ALA A 350 -21.47 -12.86 -2.59
N LEU A 351 -20.16 -12.73 -2.56
CA LEU A 351 -19.31 -12.75 -3.74
C LEU A 351 -18.20 -13.79 -3.53
N VAL A 352 -18.15 -14.81 -4.33
CA VAL A 352 -17.10 -15.83 -4.32
C VAL A 352 -16.07 -15.50 -5.39
N ILE A 353 -14.81 -15.51 -4.99
CA ILE A 353 -13.67 -15.32 -5.88
C ILE A 353 -12.99 -16.68 -6.08
N LEU A 354 -12.92 -17.12 -7.33
CA LEU A 354 -12.21 -18.32 -7.74
C LEU A 354 -10.98 -17.92 -8.54
N MET A 355 -9.83 -17.96 -7.93
CA MET A 355 -8.56 -17.60 -8.57
C MET A 355 -7.80 -18.87 -8.98
N ASN A 356 -7.46 -18.98 -10.25
CA ASN A 356 -6.66 -20.06 -10.80
C ASN A 356 -5.22 -19.56 -11.06
N ASP A 357 -4.29 -20.00 -10.24
CA ASP A 357 -2.86 -19.67 -10.38
C ASP A 357 -2.07 -20.76 -11.13
N THR A 358 -2.72 -21.50 -12.01
CA THR A 358 -2.07 -22.53 -12.85
C THR A 358 -2.10 -22.13 -14.33
N ASP A 359 -1.27 -22.79 -15.13
CA ASP A 359 -1.20 -22.57 -16.58
C ASP A 359 -2.27 -23.36 -17.35
N GLN A 360 -3.15 -24.07 -16.65
CA GLN A 360 -4.25 -24.86 -17.25
C GLN A 360 -5.59 -24.31 -16.74
N PRO A 361 -6.64 -24.33 -17.59
CA PRO A 361 -7.98 -24.02 -17.11
C PRO A 361 -8.46 -25.13 -16.15
N ALA A 362 -9.31 -24.75 -15.21
CA ALA A 362 -9.87 -25.68 -14.24
C ALA A 362 -11.40 -25.63 -14.27
N ASP A 363 -12.01 -26.81 -14.30
CA ASP A 363 -13.46 -26.96 -14.15
C ASP A 363 -13.76 -27.47 -12.75
N VAL A 364 -14.45 -26.64 -11.97
CA VAL A 364 -14.73 -26.93 -10.56
C VAL A 364 -16.21 -26.94 -10.26
N LEU A 365 -16.58 -27.74 -9.28
CA LEU A 365 -17.90 -27.75 -8.66
C LEU A 365 -17.81 -27.03 -7.33
N LEU A 366 -18.65 -26.02 -7.11
CA LEU A 366 -18.75 -25.29 -5.86
C LEU A 366 -19.62 -26.06 -4.85
N SER A 367 -19.09 -26.23 -3.64
CA SER A 367 -19.85 -26.60 -2.46
C SER A 367 -20.00 -25.39 -1.56
N LEU A 368 -21.22 -25.02 -1.23
CA LEU A 368 -21.58 -23.82 -0.49
C LEU A 368 -22.27 -24.22 0.82
N ASP A 369 -21.76 -23.72 1.95
CA ASP A 369 -22.37 -23.95 3.25
C ASP A 369 -23.72 -23.22 3.35
N SER A 370 -24.79 -23.98 3.54
CA SER A 370 -26.15 -23.43 3.62
C SER A 370 -26.38 -22.50 4.81
N LYS A 371 -25.59 -22.63 5.87
CA LYS A 371 -25.66 -21.71 7.01
C LYS A 371 -25.25 -20.28 6.65
N VAL A 372 -24.33 -20.15 5.68
CA VAL A 372 -23.82 -18.84 5.24
C VAL A 372 -24.58 -18.36 3.99
N PHE A 373 -24.87 -19.25 3.05
CA PHE A 373 -25.38 -18.86 1.72
C PHE A 373 -26.86 -19.20 1.51
N GLY A 374 -27.52 -19.88 2.45
CA GLY A 374 -28.90 -20.36 2.31
C GLY A 374 -28.98 -21.73 1.60
N ASN A 375 -30.15 -22.36 1.64
CA ASN A 375 -30.33 -23.74 1.17
C ASN A 375 -30.34 -23.88 -0.36
N SER A 376 -30.73 -22.84 -1.09
CA SER A 376 -30.86 -22.88 -2.55
C SER A 376 -30.55 -21.52 -3.15
N PRO A 377 -29.31 -21.03 -3.02
CA PRO A 377 -28.95 -19.71 -3.49
C PRO A 377 -28.99 -19.65 -5.03
N ALA A 378 -29.36 -18.50 -5.58
CA ALA A 378 -29.18 -18.22 -6.99
C ALA A 378 -27.76 -17.79 -7.28
N LEU A 379 -27.11 -18.37 -8.29
CA LEU A 379 -25.75 -18.11 -8.70
C LEU A 379 -25.71 -17.38 -10.05
N SER A 380 -24.83 -16.40 -10.18
CA SER A 380 -24.53 -15.77 -11.45
C SER A 380 -23.05 -15.38 -11.56
N ASP A 381 -22.53 -15.39 -12.77
CA ASP A 381 -21.26 -14.78 -13.08
C ASP A 381 -21.37 -13.27 -12.87
N ALA A 382 -20.61 -12.72 -11.94
CA ALA A 382 -20.79 -11.34 -11.51
C ALA A 382 -20.26 -10.31 -12.53
N GLU A 383 -19.38 -10.72 -13.46
CA GLU A 383 -18.85 -9.84 -14.49
C GLU A 383 -19.81 -9.73 -15.68
N SER A 384 -20.45 -10.82 -16.07
CA SER A 384 -21.38 -10.85 -17.22
C SER A 384 -22.86 -10.75 -16.84
N GLY A 385 -23.19 -10.99 -15.56
CA GLY A 385 -24.57 -11.09 -15.08
C GLY A 385 -25.29 -12.37 -15.46
N LYS A 386 -24.62 -13.31 -16.17
CA LYS A 386 -25.24 -14.56 -16.64
C LYS A 386 -25.53 -15.49 -15.46
N THR A 387 -26.79 -15.93 -15.37
CA THR A 387 -27.20 -16.95 -14.39
C THR A 387 -26.51 -18.29 -14.67
N LEU A 388 -26.06 -18.94 -13.61
CA LEU A 388 -25.51 -20.30 -13.67
C LEU A 388 -26.62 -21.32 -13.41
N SER A 389 -26.66 -22.38 -14.23
CA SER A 389 -27.64 -23.47 -14.10
C SER A 389 -27.33 -24.41 -12.95
N GLY A 390 -26.20 -24.28 -12.28
CA GLY A 390 -25.72 -25.13 -11.20
C GLY A 390 -24.47 -24.60 -10.57
N THR A 391 -23.69 -25.43 -9.90
CA THR A 391 -22.48 -25.09 -9.19
C THR A 391 -21.19 -25.30 -10.00
N ALA A 392 -21.29 -25.73 -11.26
CA ALA A 392 -20.13 -25.93 -12.12
C ALA A 392 -19.62 -24.60 -12.67
N VAL A 393 -18.31 -24.36 -12.53
CA VAL A 393 -17.64 -23.10 -12.96
C VAL A 393 -16.32 -23.46 -13.65
N SER A 394 -16.11 -22.93 -14.85
CA SER A 394 -14.81 -22.98 -15.53
C SER A 394 -13.99 -21.75 -15.21
N VAL A 395 -12.78 -21.94 -14.70
CA VAL A 395 -11.85 -20.86 -14.33
C VAL A 395 -10.65 -20.92 -15.27
N PRO A 396 -10.44 -19.91 -16.13
CA PRO A 396 -9.32 -19.90 -17.07
C PRO A 396 -7.95 -19.93 -16.38
N ALA A 397 -6.94 -20.35 -17.12
CA ALA A 397 -5.54 -20.32 -16.65
C ALA A 397 -5.09 -18.91 -16.33
N ARG A 398 -4.38 -18.73 -15.20
CA ARG A 398 -3.84 -17.44 -14.74
C ARG A 398 -4.89 -16.32 -14.69
N ASP A 399 -6.12 -16.68 -14.30
CA ASP A 399 -7.26 -15.77 -14.28
C ASP A 399 -8.20 -16.12 -13.12
N PHE A 400 -9.28 -15.37 -12.97
CA PHE A 400 -10.27 -15.59 -11.92
C PHE A 400 -11.71 -15.47 -12.42
N ARG A 401 -12.65 -15.96 -11.58
CA ARG A 401 -14.09 -15.74 -11.73
C ARG A 401 -14.64 -15.10 -10.45
N MET A 402 -15.63 -14.24 -10.63
CA MET A 402 -16.44 -13.68 -9.55
C MET A 402 -17.84 -14.24 -9.65
N ILE A 403 -18.27 -14.99 -8.64
CA ILE A 403 -19.60 -15.59 -8.61
C ILE A 403 -20.45 -14.88 -7.58
N ARG A 404 -21.50 -14.22 -8.02
CA ARG A 404 -22.49 -13.60 -7.15
C ARG A 404 -23.44 -14.65 -6.64
N ILE A 405 -23.67 -14.62 -5.34
CA ILE A 405 -24.64 -15.46 -4.62
C ILE A 405 -25.75 -14.56 -4.10
N ILE A 406 -26.99 -14.88 -4.43
CA ILE A 406 -28.18 -14.23 -3.91
C ILE A 406 -28.86 -15.22 -2.98
N LYS A 407 -28.95 -14.88 -1.70
CA LYS A 407 -29.68 -15.65 -0.68
C LYS A 407 -31.16 -15.58 -0.99
N LYS A 408 -31.84 -16.72 -0.93
CA LYS A 408 -33.30 -16.81 -1.04
C LYS A 408 -33.90 -16.95 0.34
#